data_a4cce375653e9ae95f0e28be4aa318bc
#
_entry.id   a4cce375653e9ae95f0e28be4aa318bc
#
_cell.length_a   1.000
_cell.length_b   1.000
_cell.length_c   1.000
_cell.angle_alpha   90.00
_cell.angle_beta   90.00
_cell.angle_gamma   90.00
#
_symmetry.space_group_name_H-M   'P 1'
#
loop_
_entity.id
_entity.type
_entity.pdbx_description
1 polymer ?
#
loop_
_entity_poly.entity_id
_entity_poly.type
_entity_poly.pdbx_seq_one_letter_code
_entity_poly.pdbx_strand_id
1 'polypeptide(L)'
;MGIFVSASDKIYVADKSGAAVYTADNDGNITSVISAPPADKVESGFEFAPTHVLADSAGVVYVISANTYSGALQYDTDGSFLGFFGSNRVEVNIKVIMNRIWRRILSSDAAAGLQRSVPVSFVQFDIDSENFVYTVKSGTGSSGGQVRKINPNSVNILLDDEGNEAFYGDSETYFDSVSNLDITTSFSDIA
;
A
#
# COMPACT_ATOMS: atom_id res chain seq x y z
N MET A 1 -1.21 8.93 -12.97
CA MET A 1 0.28 8.86 -12.99
C MET A 1 0.74 9.32 -11.62
N GLY A 2 1.47 8.49 -10.90
CA GLY A 2 2.04 8.82 -9.59
C GLY A 2 3.54 9.02 -9.70
N ILE A 3 4.08 9.96 -8.93
CA ILE A 3 5.53 10.25 -8.86
C ILE A 3 5.92 10.26 -7.38
N PHE A 4 7.07 9.66 -7.08
CA PHE A 4 7.67 9.66 -5.75
C PHE A 4 9.17 9.91 -5.87
N VAL A 5 9.72 10.72 -4.96
CA VAL A 5 11.16 10.95 -4.86
C VAL A 5 11.65 10.42 -3.52
N SER A 6 12.57 9.47 -3.56
CA SER A 6 13.11 8.86 -2.34
C SER A 6 14.12 9.76 -1.64
N ALA A 7 14.43 9.46 -0.38
CA ALA A 7 15.48 10.16 0.37
C ALA A 7 16.88 10.05 -0.26
N SER A 8 17.08 9.12 -1.18
CA SER A 8 18.32 8.96 -1.97
C SER A 8 18.25 9.60 -3.35
N ASP A 9 17.32 10.54 -3.54
CA ASP A 9 17.13 11.31 -4.78
C ASP A 9 16.80 10.44 -6.02
N LYS A 10 16.29 9.21 -5.84
CA LYS A 10 15.76 8.41 -6.93
C LYS A 10 14.31 8.80 -7.21
N ILE A 11 13.99 8.97 -8.49
CA ILE A 11 12.66 9.32 -8.96
C ILE A 11 11.94 8.05 -9.43
N TYR A 12 10.75 7.81 -8.89
CA TYR A 12 9.89 6.70 -9.28
C TYR A 12 8.63 7.24 -9.96
N VAL A 13 8.27 6.66 -11.10
CA VAL A 13 7.11 7.09 -11.90
C VAL A 13 6.22 5.90 -12.19
N ALA A 14 4.99 5.93 -11.68
CA ALA A 14 3.95 4.96 -11.99
C ALA A 14 3.24 5.35 -13.28
N ASP A 15 3.41 4.56 -14.34
CA ASP A 15 2.76 4.75 -15.62
C ASP A 15 1.67 3.70 -15.85
N LYS A 16 0.43 4.09 -15.60
CA LYS A 16 -0.73 3.23 -15.79
C LYS A 16 -0.88 2.77 -17.24
N SER A 17 -0.63 3.67 -18.20
CA SER A 17 -0.82 3.39 -19.63
C SER A 17 0.28 2.49 -20.19
N GLY A 18 1.51 2.66 -19.70
CA GLY A 18 2.64 1.83 -20.05
C GLY A 18 2.69 0.52 -19.25
N ALA A 19 1.80 0.32 -18.27
CA ALA A 19 1.79 -0.84 -17.37
C ALA A 19 3.17 -1.10 -16.74
N ALA A 20 3.84 -0.03 -16.26
CA ALA A 20 5.18 -0.08 -15.73
C ALA A 20 5.42 0.96 -14.64
N VAL A 21 6.41 0.71 -13.79
CA VAL A 21 7.00 1.72 -12.92
C VAL A 21 8.44 1.93 -13.33
N TYR A 22 8.79 3.18 -13.64
CA TYR A 22 10.13 3.57 -14.02
C TYR A 22 10.88 4.15 -12.83
N THR A 23 12.14 3.76 -12.66
CA THR A 23 13.07 4.42 -11.75
C THR A 23 14.05 5.24 -12.56
N ALA A 24 14.25 6.49 -12.18
CA ALA A 24 15.19 7.39 -12.83
C ALA A 24 16.16 8.00 -11.80
N ASP A 25 17.31 8.42 -12.29
CA ASP A 25 18.25 9.25 -11.54
C ASP A 25 17.86 10.75 -11.60
N ASN A 26 18.64 11.62 -10.94
CA ASN A 26 18.39 13.07 -10.92
C ASN A 26 18.57 13.76 -12.27
N ASP A 27 19.27 13.11 -13.20
CA ASP A 27 19.45 13.63 -14.58
C ASP A 27 18.29 13.20 -15.49
N GLY A 28 17.36 12.40 -14.96
CA GLY A 28 16.18 11.89 -15.69
C GLY A 28 16.48 10.64 -16.53
N ASN A 29 17.65 10.00 -16.36
CA ASN A 29 17.94 8.75 -17.04
C ASN A 29 17.20 7.59 -16.36
N ILE A 30 16.51 6.78 -17.12
CA ILE A 30 15.83 5.57 -16.61
C ILE A 30 16.90 4.55 -16.20
N THR A 31 16.90 4.17 -14.94
CA THR A 31 17.85 3.21 -14.35
C THR A 31 17.26 1.82 -14.19
N SER A 32 15.94 1.70 -14.00
CA SER A 32 15.24 0.41 -13.97
C SER A 32 13.78 0.54 -14.38
N VAL A 33 13.17 -0.60 -14.71
CA VAL A 33 11.75 -0.71 -15.05
C VAL A 33 11.15 -1.90 -14.31
N ILE A 34 10.10 -1.65 -13.54
CA ILE A 34 9.32 -2.68 -12.86
C ILE A 34 8.09 -2.97 -13.73
N SER A 35 7.91 -4.23 -14.08
CA SER A 35 6.79 -4.73 -14.86
C SER A 35 5.77 -5.48 -14.00
N ALA A 36 4.73 -6.00 -14.63
CA ALA A 36 3.73 -6.83 -13.97
C ALA A 36 4.36 -7.99 -13.19
N PRO A 37 3.79 -8.35 -12.02
CA PRO A 37 4.22 -9.54 -11.30
C PRO A 37 3.99 -10.81 -12.13
N PRO A 38 4.71 -11.91 -11.81
CA PRO A 38 4.51 -13.20 -12.48
C PRO A 38 3.05 -13.67 -12.38
N ALA A 39 2.50 -14.21 -13.46
CA ALA A 39 1.09 -14.59 -13.55
C ALA A 39 0.65 -15.68 -12.53
N ASP A 40 1.61 -16.49 -12.05
CA ASP A 40 1.38 -17.49 -11.02
C ASP A 40 1.34 -16.90 -9.58
N LYS A 41 1.63 -15.62 -9.42
CA LYS A 41 1.64 -14.89 -8.14
C LYS A 41 0.45 -13.96 -7.95
N VAL A 42 -0.37 -13.80 -8.97
CA VAL A 42 -1.53 -12.90 -8.98
C VAL A 42 -2.79 -13.64 -9.39
N GLU A 43 -3.94 -13.02 -9.16
CA GLU A 43 -5.22 -13.59 -9.56
C GLU A 43 -5.37 -13.65 -11.08
N SER A 44 -6.11 -14.64 -11.57
CA SER A 44 -6.42 -14.76 -13.00
C SER A 44 -7.14 -13.51 -13.50
N GLY A 45 -6.64 -12.92 -14.60
CA GLY A 45 -7.17 -11.67 -15.14
C GLY A 45 -6.62 -10.41 -14.48
N PHE A 46 -5.57 -10.53 -13.64
CA PHE A 46 -4.89 -9.36 -13.09
C PHE A 46 -4.29 -8.50 -14.20
N GLU A 47 -4.60 -7.20 -14.15
CA GLU A 47 -4.02 -6.19 -15.04
C GLU A 47 -3.13 -5.26 -14.22
N PHE A 48 -1.86 -5.17 -14.57
CA PHE A 48 -0.93 -4.24 -13.93
C PHE A 48 -1.17 -2.84 -14.44
N ALA A 49 -1.81 -2.01 -13.64
CA ALA A 49 -2.16 -0.63 -13.95
C ALA A 49 -1.71 0.29 -12.81
N PRO A 50 -0.39 0.55 -12.67
CA PRO A 50 0.17 1.29 -11.55
C PRO A 50 -0.33 2.73 -11.55
N THR A 51 -0.83 3.18 -10.39
CA THR A 51 -1.36 4.53 -10.18
C THR A 51 -0.49 5.35 -9.22
N HIS A 52 0.05 4.70 -8.18
CA HIS A 52 0.93 5.32 -7.19
C HIS A 52 2.11 4.42 -6.91
N VAL A 53 3.22 5.03 -6.56
CA VAL A 53 4.47 4.36 -6.21
C VAL A 53 5.13 5.09 -5.05
N LEU A 54 5.78 4.34 -4.16
CA LEU A 54 6.73 4.83 -3.18
C LEU A 54 7.85 3.82 -2.97
N ALA A 55 8.93 4.24 -2.33
CA ALA A 55 10.03 3.37 -1.97
C ALA A 55 10.49 3.66 -0.54
N ASP A 56 10.83 2.62 0.20
CA ASP A 56 11.39 2.77 1.54
C ASP A 56 12.90 3.09 1.51
N SER A 57 13.47 3.31 2.69
CA SER A 57 14.91 3.62 2.83
C SER A 57 15.83 2.45 2.43
N ALA A 58 15.32 1.22 2.35
CA ALA A 58 16.05 0.05 1.86
C ALA A 58 15.96 -0.09 0.34
N GLY A 59 15.11 0.70 -0.32
CA GLY A 59 14.87 0.67 -1.76
C GLY A 59 13.81 -0.35 -2.19
N VAL A 60 13.07 -0.94 -1.26
CA VAL A 60 11.89 -1.76 -1.58
C VAL A 60 10.80 -0.85 -2.12
N VAL A 61 10.21 -1.24 -3.24
CA VAL A 61 9.22 -0.43 -3.97
C VAL A 61 7.82 -0.97 -3.71
N TYR A 62 6.90 -0.07 -3.40
CA TYR A 62 5.49 -0.35 -3.17
C TYR A 62 4.66 0.32 -4.27
N VAL A 63 3.73 -0.41 -4.85
CA VAL A 63 2.93 0.05 -5.99
C VAL A 63 1.45 -0.18 -5.74
N ILE A 64 0.65 0.88 -5.81
CA ILE A 64 -0.80 0.73 -5.93
C ILE A 64 -1.12 0.54 -7.41
N SER A 65 -1.75 -0.59 -7.74
CA SER A 65 -2.28 -0.86 -9.07
C SER A 65 -3.81 -0.75 -9.05
N ALA A 66 -4.38 -0.14 -10.06
CA ALA A 66 -5.84 -0.06 -10.18
C ALA A 66 -6.44 -1.48 -10.21
N ASN A 67 -7.64 -1.61 -9.64
CA ASN A 67 -8.37 -2.88 -9.53
C ASN A 67 -7.67 -3.96 -8.69
N THR A 68 -6.73 -3.60 -7.83
CA THR A 68 -6.08 -4.52 -6.90
C THR A 68 -6.75 -4.43 -5.54
N TYR A 69 -7.23 -5.56 -5.03
CA TYR A 69 -7.92 -5.68 -3.75
C TYR A 69 -7.08 -6.41 -2.68
N SER A 70 -5.81 -6.57 -2.92
CA SER A 70 -4.88 -7.29 -2.03
C SER A 70 -3.82 -6.37 -1.41
N GLY A 71 -4.09 -5.06 -1.33
CA GLY A 71 -3.13 -4.07 -0.84
C GLY A 71 -2.20 -3.55 -1.94
N ALA A 72 -1.00 -3.09 -1.58
CA ALA A 72 0.01 -2.65 -2.53
C ALA A 72 0.90 -3.83 -2.99
N LEU A 73 1.33 -3.80 -4.23
CA LEU A 73 2.34 -4.72 -4.75
C LEU A 73 3.72 -4.31 -4.20
N GLN A 74 4.52 -5.27 -3.79
CA GLN A 74 5.85 -5.05 -3.23
C GLN A 74 6.92 -5.67 -4.12
N TYR A 75 7.97 -4.90 -4.40
CA TYR A 75 9.09 -5.32 -5.23
C TYR A 75 10.42 -5.06 -4.52
N ASP A 76 11.40 -5.93 -4.75
CA ASP A 76 12.77 -5.74 -4.28
C ASP A 76 13.50 -4.68 -5.11
N THR A 77 14.68 -4.30 -4.69
CA THR A 77 15.59 -3.34 -5.33
C THR A 77 15.98 -3.72 -6.76
N ASP A 78 15.93 -4.99 -7.10
CA ASP A 78 16.19 -5.52 -8.45
C ASP A 78 14.92 -5.61 -9.33
N GLY A 79 13.75 -5.20 -8.80
CA GLY A 79 12.47 -5.24 -9.49
C GLY A 79 11.76 -6.59 -9.41
N SER A 80 12.28 -7.56 -8.63
CA SER A 80 11.60 -8.83 -8.42
C SER A 80 10.37 -8.67 -7.51
N PHE A 81 9.26 -9.31 -7.87
CA PHE A 81 8.03 -9.26 -7.09
C PHE A 81 8.15 -10.06 -5.80
N LEU A 82 7.89 -9.40 -4.67
CA LEU A 82 7.99 -9.97 -3.34
C LEU A 82 6.63 -10.47 -2.82
N GLY A 83 5.53 -9.80 -3.17
CA GLY A 83 4.20 -10.13 -2.67
C GLY A 83 3.30 -8.89 -2.55
N PHE A 84 2.29 -8.98 -1.67
CA PHE A 84 1.36 -7.90 -1.40
C PHE A 84 1.62 -7.33 0.00
N PHE A 85 1.64 -6.01 0.10
CA PHE A 85 1.85 -5.27 1.33
C PHE A 85 0.52 -4.72 1.87
N GLY A 86 0.32 -4.83 3.19
CA GLY A 86 -0.88 -4.32 3.86
C GLY A 86 -2.15 -5.13 3.58
N SER A 87 -2.04 -6.28 2.92
CA SER A 87 -3.14 -7.23 2.80
C SER A 87 -3.19 -8.11 4.04
N ASN A 88 -4.40 -8.46 4.48
CA ASN A 88 -4.57 -9.44 5.57
C ASN A 88 -4.29 -10.89 5.12
N ARG A 89 -3.83 -11.11 3.89
CA ARG A 89 -3.38 -12.41 3.41
C ARG A 89 -1.90 -12.59 3.69
N VAL A 90 -1.61 -13.41 4.68
CA VAL A 90 -0.27 -13.98 4.87
C VAL A 90 -0.09 -15.12 3.87
N GLU A 91 0.10 -14.81 2.60
CA GLU A 91 0.74 -15.73 1.67
C GLU A 91 2.10 -15.18 1.32
N VAL A 92 3.08 -15.63 2.08
CA VAL A 92 4.38 -15.02 2.00
C VAL A 92 5.45 -16.06 1.79
N ASN A 93 6.22 -15.83 0.77
CA ASN A 93 7.59 -16.29 0.73
C ASN A 93 8.49 -15.32 1.52
N ILE A 94 8.11 -15.06 2.78
CA ILE A 94 8.82 -14.17 3.73
C ILE A 94 10.27 -14.60 3.96
N LYS A 95 10.63 -15.85 3.68
CA LYS A 95 11.97 -16.37 3.99
C LYS A 95 13.13 -15.62 3.33
N VAL A 96 12.88 -14.94 2.21
CA VAL A 96 13.95 -14.24 1.48
C VAL A 96 14.15 -12.82 2.01
N ILE A 97 13.05 -12.13 2.33
CA ILE A 97 13.09 -10.74 2.84
C ILE A 97 13.58 -10.70 4.28
N MET A 98 13.16 -11.66 5.10
CA MET A 98 13.51 -11.73 6.52
C MET A 98 15.00 -11.84 6.82
N ASN A 99 15.80 -12.41 5.94
CA ASN A 99 17.23 -12.61 6.23
C ASN A 99 18.07 -11.32 6.11
N ARG A 100 17.64 -10.28 5.43
CA ARG A 100 18.44 -9.07 5.24
C ARG A 100 18.02 -7.89 6.13
N ILE A 101 16.72 -7.68 6.32
CA ILE A 101 16.18 -6.49 7.00
C ILE A 101 15.86 -6.80 8.47
N TRP A 102 15.43 -8.02 8.78
CA TRP A 102 14.81 -8.37 10.06
C TRP A 102 15.74 -8.70 11.21
N ARG A 103 17.02 -8.89 10.98
CA ARG A 103 17.98 -9.12 12.08
C ARG A 103 18.11 -7.96 13.06
N ARG A 104 17.54 -6.79 12.75
CA ARG A 104 17.64 -5.59 13.59
C ARG A 104 16.41 -5.24 14.42
N ILE A 105 15.24 -5.79 14.16
CA ILE A 105 13.97 -5.22 14.68
C ILE A 105 13.04 -6.20 15.39
N LEU A 106 13.25 -7.51 15.36
CA LEU A 106 12.28 -8.47 15.91
C LEU A 106 12.54 -8.89 17.34
N SER A 107 11.62 -8.50 18.22
CA SER A 107 11.22 -9.23 19.42
C SER A 107 9.95 -10.07 19.15
N SER A 108 9.86 -11.24 19.72
CA SER A 108 9.21 -12.48 19.33
C SER A 108 7.70 -12.67 19.62
N ASP A 109 6.83 -11.67 19.61
CA ASP A 109 5.47 -11.84 20.18
C ASP A 109 4.27 -11.57 19.25
N ALA A 110 4.40 -11.66 17.93
CA ALA A 110 3.26 -11.37 17.03
C ALA A 110 2.82 -12.56 16.15
N ALA A 111 2.54 -13.70 16.76
CA ALA A 111 2.03 -14.88 16.03
C ALA A 111 0.64 -15.33 16.51
N ALA A 112 -0.32 -14.44 16.65
CA ALA A 112 -1.69 -14.85 16.99
C ALA A 112 -2.74 -13.89 16.39
N GLY A 113 -3.39 -14.31 15.32
CA GLY A 113 -4.56 -13.61 14.80
C GLY A 113 -4.84 -13.89 13.33
N LEU A 114 -5.24 -15.11 12.99
CA LEU A 114 -5.83 -15.42 11.68
C LEU A 114 -7.20 -14.75 11.57
N GLN A 115 -7.24 -13.50 11.14
CA GLN A 115 -8.49 -12.85 10.77
C GLN A 115 -8.79 -13.08 9.28
N ARG A 116 -10.07 -13.30 8.97
CA ARG A 116 -10.59 -13.46 7.60
C ARG A 116 -10.11 -12.28 6.74
N SER A 117 -9.53 -12.60 5.59
CA SER A 117 -9.08 -11.61 4.60
C SER A 117 -10.28 -10.78 4.12
N VAL A 118 -10.33 -9.52 4.53
CA VAL A 118 -11.23 -8.53 3.93
C VAL A 118 -10.45 -7.92 2.75
N PRO A 119 -11.06 -7.84 1.55
CA PRO A 119 -10.42 -7.17 0.43
C PRO A 119 -9.99 -5.75 0.80
N VAL A 120 -8.74 -5.41 0.54
CA VAL A 120 -8.18 -4.09 0.86
C VAL A 120 -7.80 -3.39 -0.44
N SER A 121 -8.52 -2.33 -0.78
CA SER A 121 -8.17 -1.44 -1.88
C SER A 121 -7.58 -0.16 -1.32
N PHE A 122 -6.30 0.07 -1.56
CA PHE A 122 -5.66 1.34 -1.23
C PHE A 122 -5.97 2.36 -2.32
N VAL A 123 -6.35 3.57 -1.90
CA VAL A 123 -6.62 4.69 -2.79
C VAL A 123 -5.35 5.54 -2.94
N GLN A 124 -4.69 5.77 -1.82
CA GLN A 124 -3.49 6.59 -1.73
C GLN A 124 -2.59 6.06 -0.62
N PHE A 125 -1.30 6.36 -0.67
CA PHE A 125 -0.35 6.04 0.38
C PHE A 125 0.83 7.01 0.41
N ASP A 126 1.45 7.12 1.58
CA ASP A 126 2.68 7.86 1.81
C ASP A 126 3.57 7.11 2.81
N ILE A 127 4.84 7.48 2.95
CA ILE A 127 5.80 6.81 3.80
C ILE A 127 6.61 7.82 4.63
N ASP A 128 6.78 7.53 5.93
CA ASP A 128 7.59 8.36 6.79
C ASP A 128 9.07 7.92 6.82
N SER A 129 9.90 8.70 7.49
CA SER A 129 11.35 8.45 7.63
C SER A 129 11.69 7.17 8.42
N GLU A 130 10.73 6.60 9.14
CA GLU A 130 10.84 5.35 9.88
C GLU A 130 10.34 4.14 9.08
N ASN A 131 9.95 4.35 7.81
CA ASN A 131 9.37 3.37 6.89
C ASN A 131 7.99 2.85 7.29
N PHE A 132 7.21 3.63 8.05
CA PHE A 132 5.79 3.35 8.19
C PHE A 132 5.04 3.89 6.98
N VAL A 133 4.20 3.04 6.41
CA VAL A 133 3.34 3.41 5.29
C VAL A 133 1.97 3.84 5.81
N TYR A 134 1.59 5.05 5.51
CA TYR A 134 0.25 5.56 5.74
C TYR A 134 -0.58 5.32 4.49
N THR A 135 -1.80 4.84 4.63
CA THR A 135 -2.66 4.59 3.49
C THR A 135 -4.11 4.86 3.80
N VAL A 136 -4.84 5.23 2.76
CA VAL A 136 -6.28 5.41 2.79
C VAL A 136 -6.93 4.27 2.05
N LYS A 137 -7.91 3.65 2.70
CA LYS A 137 -8.75 2.60 2.13
C LYS A 137 -10.07 3.23 1.66
N SER A 138 -10.50 2.91 0.45
CA SER A 138 -11.84 3.29 -0.01
C SER A 138 -12.90 2.60 0.84
N GLY A 139 -13.77 3.39 1.45
CA GLY A 139 -14.95 2.88 2.15
C GLY A 139 -16.04 2.49 1.17
N THR A 140 -16.70 1.36 1.42
CA THR A 140 -17.92 0.96 0.74
C THR A 140 -19.07 0.99 1.74
N GLY A 141 -20.08 1.83 1.48
CA GLY A 141 -21.26 1.93 2.33
C GLY A 141 -21.05 2.78 3.60
N SER A 142 -21.72 2.43 4.68
CA SER A 142 -21.72 3.16 5.96
C SER A 142 -20.39 3.14 6.73
N SER A 143 -19.40 2.42 6.27
CA SER A 143 -18.05 2.44 6.82
C SER A 143 -17.16 3.30 5.93
N GLY A 144 -17.10 4.60 6.17
CA GLY A 144 -16.28 5.55 5.42
C GLY A 144 -14.82 5.10 5.19
N GLY A 145 -14.04 5.90 4.50
CA GLY A 145 -12.62 5.65 4.31
C GLY A 145 -11.91 5.45 5.66
N GLN A 146 -10.94 4.55 5.68
CA GLN A 146 -10.13 4.31 6.87
C GLN A 146 -8.69 4.62 6.59
N VAL A 147 -8.06 5.33 7.50
CA VAL A 147 -6.61 5.56 7.49
C VAL A 147 -5.94 4.37 8.20
N ARG A 148 -4.84 3.89 7.64
CA ARG A 148 -4.00 2.87 8.26
C ARG A 148 -2.56 3.38 8.39
N LYS A 149 -1.90 3.02 9.47
CA LYS A 149 -0.45 3.12 9.63
C LYS A 149 0.11 1.70 9.63
N ILE A 150 0.80 1.34 8.58
CA ILE A 150 1.30 -0.02 8.37
C ILE A 150 2.79 -0.03 8.62
N ASN A 151 3.23 -0.90 9.53
CA ASN A 151 4.64 -1.08 9.80
C ASN A 151 5.34 -1.86 8.66
N PRO A 152 6.68 -1.90 8.61
CA PRO A 152 7.40 -2.67 7.61
C PRO A 152 7.07 -4.18 7.58
N ASN A 153 6.42 -4.70 8.65
CA ASN A 153 5.90 -6.07 8.72
C ASN A 153 4.55 -6.28 8.05
N SER A 154 4.05 -5.27 7.36
CA SER A 154 2.71 -5.32 6.75
C SER A 154 1.55 -5.40 7.78
N VAL A 155 1.79 -4.97 9.01
CA VAL A 155 0.79 -4.95 10.08
C VAL A 155 0.28 -3.53 10.30
N ASN A 156 -1.04 -3.35 10.26
CA ASN A 156 -1.66 -2.09 10.68
C ASN A 156 -1.49 -1.91 12.20
N ILE A 157 -0.88 -0.80 12.60
CA ILE A 157 -0.65 -0.45 14.01
C ILE A 157 -1.55 0.68 14.49
N LEU A 158 -2.39 1.23 13.61
CA LEU A 158 -3.36 2.26 13.94
C LEU A 158 -4.68 1.58 14.31
N LEU A 159 -4.77 1.17 15.57
CA LEU A 159 -5.91 0.45 16.13
C LEU A 159 -6.53 1.26 17.26
N ASP A 160 -7.81 1.04 17.55
CA ASP A 160 -8.48 1.55 18.72
C ASP A 160 -8.08 0.79 20.00
N ASP A 161 -8.60 1.22 21.14
CA ASP A 161 -8.29 0.60 22.44
C ASP A 161 -8.78 -0.85 22.56
N GLU A 162 -9.68 -1.28 21.67
CA GLU A 162 -10.21 -2.64 21.57
C GLU A 162 -9.43 -3.51 20.58
N GLY A 163 -8.45 -2.93 19.85
CA GLY A 163 -7.64 -3.61 18.84
C GLY A 163 -8.29 -3.72 17.47
N ASN A 164 -9.37 -2.98 17.21
CA ASN A 164 -9.99 -2.89 15.89
C ASN A 164 -9.34 -1.77 15.08
N GLU A 165 -9.56 -1.77 13.76
CA GLU A 165 -9.16 -0.65 12.91
C GLU A 165 -9.91 0.62 13.36
N ALA A 166 -9.17 1.62 13.79
CA ALA A 166 -9.73 2.87 14.25
C ALA A 166 -10.40 3.62 13.09
N PHE A 167 -11.57 4.16 13.35
CA PHE A 167 -12.27 5.03 12.43
C PHE A 167 -11.85 6.47 12.67
N TYR A 168 -11.29 7.11 11.65
CA TYR A 168 -10.87 8.50 11.70
C TYR A 168 -11.76 9.34 10.81
N GLY A 169 -12.20 10.48 11.33
CA GLY A 169 -13.08 11.41 10.66
C GLY A 169 -14.48 11.43 11.25
N ASP A 170 -15.35 12.18 10.65
CA ASP A 170 -16.74 12.28 11.06
C ASP A 170 -17.50 11.05 10.58
N SER A 171 -18.00 10.26 11.51
CA SER A 171 -18.75 9.04 11.21
C SER A 171 -20.25 9.33 10.95
N GLU A 172 -20.68 10.58 11.16
CA GLU A 172 -22.05 10.96 10.96
C GLU A 172 -22.37 11.10 9.47
N THR A 173 -23.51 10.54 9.08
CA THR A 173 -24.11 10.80 7.79
C THR A 173 -24.91 12.09 7.87
N TYR A 174 -24.56 13.07 7.06
CA TYR A 174 -25.31 14.32 6.97
C TYR A 174 -26.33 14.23 5.83
N PHE A 175 -27.58 14.51 6.16
CA PHE A 175 -28.59 14.68 5.13
C PHE A 175 -28.47 16.08 4.51
N ASP A 176 -28.09 16.14 3.25
CA ASP A 176 -28.11 17.38 2.49
C ASP A 176 -29.50 17.61 1.91
N SER A 177 -30.21 18.58 2.47
CA SER A 177 -31.58 18.96 2.05
C SER A 177 -31.65 19.59 0.66
N VAL A 178 -30.52 20.01 0.10
CA VAL A 178 -30.47 20.64 -1.23
C VAL A 178 -30.37 19.58 -2.31
N SER A 179 -29.47 18.59 -2.10
CA SER A 179 -29.28 17.48 -3.03
C SER A 179 -30.24 16.32 -2.77
N ASN A 180 -30.92 16.30 -1.62
CA ASN A 180 -31.76 15.22 -1.12
C ASN A 180 -30.98 13.87 -1.01
N LEU A 181 -29.71 13.95 -0.61
CA LEU A 181 -28.79 12.84 -0.48
C LEU A 181 -28.17 12.78 0.91
N ASP A 182 -27.89 11.56 1.37
CA ASP A 182 -27.05 11.34 2.52
C ASP A 182 -25.57 11.48 2.12
N ILE A 183 -24.86 12.39 2.80
CA ILE A 183 -23.45 12.65 2.58
C ILE A 183 -22.65 11.97 3.70
N THR A 184 -21.74 11.09 3.34
CA THR A 184 -20.78 10.46 4.26
C THR A 184 -19.38 10.96 3.99
N THR A 185 -18.59 11.09 5.05
CA THR A 185 -17.17 11.45 4.93
C THR A 185 -16.40 10.36 4.21
N SER A 186 -15.58 10.74 3.25
CA SER A 186 -14.65 9.84 2.58
C SER A 186 -13.27 10.46 2.49
N PHE A 187 -12.23 9.64 2.72
CA PHE A 187 -10.85 10.06 2.51
C PHE A 187 -10.42 9.69 1.10
N SER A 188 -9.76 10.60 0.42
CA SER A 188 -9.27 10.40 -0.95
C SER A 188 -7.77 10.60 -1.08
N ASP A 189 -7.14 11.24 -0.09
CA ASP A 189 -5.71 11.56 -0.13
C ASP A 189 -5.12 11.57 1.28
N ILE A 190 -3.80 11.38 1.35
CA ILE A 190 -2.97 11.46 2.53
C ILE A 190 -1.61 12.04 2.12
N ALA A 191 -1.14 13.04 2.85
CA ALA A 191 0.14 13.71 2.64
C ALA A 191 0.84 13.98 3.98
#